data_8393947a14accdbe116ec8184915b128
#
_entry.id   8393947a14accdbe116ec8184915b128
#
_cell.length_a   1.000
_cell.length_b   1.000
_cell.length_c   1.000
_cell.angle_alpha   90.00
_cell.angle_beta   90.00
_cell.angle_gamma   90.00
#
_symmetry.space_group_name_H-M   'P 1'
#
loop_
_entity.id
_entity.type
_entity.pdbx_description
1 polymer ?
#
loop_
_entity_poly.entity_id
_entity_poly.type
_entity_poly.pdbx_seq_one_letter_code
_entity_poly.pdbx_strand_id
1 'polypeptide(L)'
;MQRFGRRIAAVATAVVSSLLLSLSFAAVPAHAATHNPIVFVHGLSSDSSSWDDWIADFKADGYSASELDAWSYSWSQSNVTTAQQLATEVQRVLKATGASKVDLVTHSMGALSARYYLKNLGGTAYVDDFVSAAGVNHGTTTASWCSWLYTSCAEMYTGSSFLTALNSGDETPGSVSYASYWSNCDDALTPDTTAILNGATNVEVGCISHTDMNNDYGVYQQVRTFVQ
;
A
#
# COMPACT_ATOMS: atom_id res chain seq x y z
N MET A 1 3.30 -101.68 -11.29
CA MET A 1 3.95 -100.92 -10.24
C MET A 1 4.31 -99.50 -10.82
N GLN A 2 3.45 -98.52 -10.59
CA GLN A 2 3.64 -97.14 -11.11
C GLN A 2 4.11 -96.23 -9.96
N ARG A 3 5.26 -95.60 -10.18
CA ARG A 3 5.80 -94.62 -9.26
C ARG A 3 5.31 -93.24 -9.65
N PHE A 4 4.56 -92.61 -8.76
CA PHE A 4 4.13 -91.23 -8.88
C PHE A 4 5.30 -90.31 -8.45
N GLY A 5 5.79 -89.45 -9.38
CA GLY A 5 6.74 -88.39 -9.09
C GLY A 5 6.01 -87.13 -8.72
N ARG A 6 6.23 -86.63 -7.52
CA ARG A 6 5.77 -85.31 -7.05
C ARG A 6 6.68 -84.20 -7.64
N ARG A 7 6.11 -83.33 -8.43
CA ARG A 7 6.73 -82.05 -8.85
C ARG A 7 6.49 -80.98 -7.78
N ILE A 8 7.54 -80.50 -7.20
CA ILE A 8 7.53 -79.33 -6.29
C ILE A 8 7.63 -78.09 -7.16
N ALA A 9 6.61 -77.23 -7.15
CA ALA A 9 6.63 -75.94 -7.77
C ALA A 9 7.25 -74.97 -6.80
N ALA A 10 8.38 -74.32 -7.18
CA ALA A 10 8.99 -73.24 -6.44
C ALA A 10 8.26 -71.95 -6.81
N VAL A 11 7.64 -71.31 -5.83
CA VAL A 11 7.07 -69.95 -5.98
C VAL A 11 8.18 -68.93 -5.71
N ALA A 12 8.58 -68.20 -6.74
CA ALA A 12 9.52 -67.09 -6.61
C ALA A 12 8.72 -65.82 -6.21
N THR A 13 8.93 -65.35 -5.00
CA THR A 13 8.38 -64.07 -4.50
C THR A 13 9.26 -62.95 -4.96
N ALA A 14 8.79 -62.17 -5.93
CA ALA A 14 9.48 -60.94 -6.35
C ALA A 14 9.17 -59.82 -5.34
N VAL A 15 10.19 -59.36 -4.62
CA VAL A 15 10.13 -58.17 -3.75
C VAL A 15 10.35 -56.94 -4.64
N VAL A 16 9.29 -56.20 -4.89
CA VAL A 16 9.38 -54.87 -5.56
C VAL A 16 9.74 -53.84 -4.50
N SER A 17 11.01 -53.43 -4.47
CA SER A 17 11.48 -52.32 -3.64
C SER A 17 11.13 -50.99 -4.31
N SER A 18 10.05 -50.35 -3.82
CA SER A 18 9.67 -49.00 -4.24
C SER A 18 10.62 -47.96 -3.62
N LEU A 19 11.53 -47.43 -4.41
CA LEU A 19 12.37 -46.30 -4.03
C LEU A 19 11.51 -45.03 -4.06
N LEU A 20 11.05 -44.57 -2.92
CA LEU A 20 10.44 -43.24 -2.78
C LEU A 20 11.55 -42.18 -2.82
N LEU A 21 11.70 -41.54 -3.98
CA LEU A 21 12.53 -40.34 -4.12
C LEU A 21 11.82 -39.15 -3.42
N SER A 22 12.21 -38.85 -2.19
CA SER A 22 11.76 -37.62 -1.50
C SER A 22 12.47 -36.43 -2.14
N LEU A 23 11.76 -35.68 -2.98
CA LEU A 23 12.19 -34.34 -3.42
C LEU A 23 12.11 -33.41 -2.22
N SER A 24 13.24 -33.19 -1.58
CA SER A 24 13.39 -32.12 -0.60
C SER A 24 13.45 -30.79 -1.37
N PHE A 25 12.34 -30.06 -1.40
CA PHE A 25 12.38 -28.64 -1.78
C PHE A 25 13.15 -27.91 -0.68
N ALA A 26 14.39 -27.54 -0.98
CA ALA A 26 15.11 -26.58 -0.16
C ALA A 26 14.31 -25.27 -0.21
N ALA A 27 13.72 -24.85 0.91
CA ALA A 27 13.16 -23.51 1.04
C ALA A 27 14.31 -22.53 0.78
N VAL A 28 14.22 -21.76 -0.30
CA VAL A 28 15.12 -20.63 -0.52
C VAL A 28 14.89 -19.71 0.68
N PRO A 29 15.95 -19.35 1.45
CA PRO A 29 15.79 -18.42 2.55
C PRO A 29 15.18 -17.14 1.97
N ALA A 30 14.02 -16.73 2.48
CA ALA A 30 13.47 -15.42 2.18
C ALA A 30 14.57 -14.41 2.57
N HIS A 31 15.08 -13.66 1.60
CA HIS A 31 15.94 -12.52 1.87
C HIS A 31 15.10 -11.61 2.76
N ALA A 32 15.56 -11.32 3.96
CA ALA A 32 14.90 -10.31 4.78
C ALA A 32 14.94 -9.02 3.97
N ALA A 33 13.77 -8.47 3.68
CA ALA A 33 13.66 -7.19 2.98
C ALA A 33 14.48 -6.17 3.77
N THR A 34 15.34 -5.43 3.07
CA THR A 34 16.15 -4.36 3.68
C THR A 34 15.32 -3.11 3.93
N HIS A 35 14.12 -3.04 3.34
CA HIS A 35 13.16 -1.96 3.42
C HIS A 35 11.77 -2.53 3.68
N ASN A 36 10.90 -1.73 4.30
CA ASN A 36 9.48 -2.04 4.29
C ASN A 36 8.95 -1.98 2.85
N PRO A 37 8.06 -2.87 2.44
CA PRO A 37 7.37 -2.71 1.17
C PRO A 37 6.47 -1.47 1.19
N ILE A 38 6.42 -0.77 0.06
CA ILE A 38 5.62 0.45 -0.10
C ILE A 38 4.31 0.11 -0.80
N VAL A 39 3.19 0.56 -0.22
CA VAL A 39 1.88 0.54 -0.86
C VAL A 39 1.51 1.96 -1.27
N PHE A 40 1.36 2.17 -2.58
CA PHE A 40 1.03 3.46 -3.17
C PHE A 40 -0.48 3.61 -3.35
N VAL A 41 -1.04 4.74 -2.90
CA VAL A 41 -2.48 5.02 -2.94
C VAL A 41 -2.73 6.28 -3.77
N HIS A 42 -3.30 6.11 -4.97
CA HIS A 42 -3.55 7.21 -5.90
C HIS A 42 -4.70 8.12 -5.48
N GLY A 43 -4.88 9.24 -6.19
CA GLY A 43 -5.91 10.23 -5.94
C GLY A 43 -7.16 10.09 -6.79
N LEU A 44 -7.96 11.17 -6.81
CA LEU A 44 -9.16 11.32 -7.61
C LEU A 44 -8.85 11.22 -9.12
N SER A 45 -9.68 10.54 -9.87
CA SER A 45 -9.56 10.37 -11.34
C SER A 45 -8.22 9.82 -11.81
N SER A 46 -7.57 9.01 -10.97
CA SER A 46 -6.27 8.41 -11.21
C SER A 46 -6.32 6.88 -11.08
N ASP A 47 -5.19 6.23 -11.28
CA ASP A 47 -4.98 4.79 -11.12
C ASP A 47 -3.51 4.50 -10.70
N SER A 48 -3.13 3.22 -10.70
CA SER A 48 -1.78 2.80 -10.29
C SER A 48 -0.65 3.36 -11.14
N SER A 49 -0.90 3.71 -12.43
CA SER A 49 0.13 4.22 -13.34
C SER A 49 0.66 5.60 -12.95
N SER A 50 -0.08 6.34 -12.11
CA SER A 50 0.38 7.62 -11.59
C SER A 50 1.62 7.53 -10.69
N TRP A 51 2.08 6.32 -10.38
CA TRP A 51 3.25 6.05 -9.57
C TRP A 51 4.44 5.49 -10.36
N ASP A 52 4.32 5.37 -11.70
CA ASP A 52 5.32 4.68 -12.53
C ASP A 52 6.71 5.32 -12.41
N ASP A 53 6.81 6.65 -12.34
CA ASP A 53 8.07 7.38 -12.20
C ASP A 53 8.72 7.10 -10.84
N TRP A 54 7.99 7.25 -9.74
CA TRP A 54 8.53 6.95 -8.41
C TRP A 54 8.85 5.47 -8.22
N ILE A 55 8.06 4.57 -8.80
CA ILE A 55 8.37 3.13 -8.80
C ILE A 55 9.68 2.84 -9.53
N ALA A 56 9.94 3.54 -10.65
CA ALA A 56 11.20 3.42 -11.36
C ALA A 56 12.38 3.94 -10.52
N ASP A 57 12.21 5.07 -9.83
CA ASP A 57 13.20 5.65 -8.95
C ASP A 57 13.49 4.76 -7.74
N PHE A 58 12.46 4.23 -7.05
CA PHE A 58 12.63 3.28 -5.94
C PHE A 58 13.36 2.01 -6.38
N LYS A 59 13.07 1.48 -7.59
CA LYS A 59 13.82 0.35 -8.15
C LYS A 59 15.28 0.69 -8.39
N ALA A 60 15.58 1.89 -8.88
CA ALA A 60 16.95 2.37 -9.06
C ALA A 60 17.71 2.49 -7.74
N ASP A 61 16.98 2.78 -6.65
CA ASP A 61 17.51 2.87 -5.29
C ASP A 61 17.54 1.53 -4.54
N GLY A 62 17.23 0.41 -5.22
CA GLY A 62 17.44 -0.94 -4.72
C GLY A 62 16.21 -1.68 -4.21
N TYR A 63 15.02 -1.07 -4.27
CA TYR A 63 13.78 -1.80 -3.98
C TYR A 63 13.50 -2.86 -5.05
N SER A 64 13.11 -4.03 -4.64
CA SER A 64 12.62 -5.06 -5.56
C SER A 64 11.20 -4.75 -6.04
N ALA A 65 10.83 -5.30 -7.19
CA ALA A 65 9.46 -5.13 -7.70
C ALA A 65 8.37 -5.67 -6.77
N SER A 66 8.70 -6.62 -5.91
CA SER A 66 7.75 -7.18 -4.94
C SER A 66 7.54 -6.30 -3.70
N GLU A 67 8.43 -5.33 -3.47
CA GLU A 67 8.33 -4.36 -2.38
C GLU A 67 7.58 -3.10 -2.78
N LEU A 68 7.22 -2.93 -4.06
CA LEU A 68 6.57 -1.74 -4.59
C LEU A 68 5.20 -2.12 -5.14
N ASP A 69 4.15 -1.76 -4.43
CA ASP A 69 2.79 -2.13 -4.75
C ASP A 69 1.92 -0.91 -5.03
N ALA A 70 1.64 -0.66 -6.30
CA ALA A 70 0.66 0.32 -6.73
C ALA A 70 -0.58 -0.41 -7.25
N TRP A 71 -1.70 -0.23 -6.60
CA TRP A 71 -2.96 -0.88 -6.95
C TRP A 71 -4.00 0.14 -7.41
N SER A 72 -4.86 -0.26 -8.32
CA SER A 72 -5.96 0.57 -8.80
C SER A 72 -7.25 0.24 -8.10
N TYR A 73 -8.00 1.27 -7.72
CA TYR A 73 -9.32 1.15 -7.12
C TYR A 73 -10.29 2.16 -7.77
N SER A 74 -11.58 1.99 -7.53
CA SER A 74 -12.55 2.97 -8.02
C SER A 74 -12.47 4.27 -7.22
N TRP A 75 -11.89 5.30 -7.80
CA TRP A 75 -11.73 6.61 -7.17
C TRP A 75 -13.06 7.29 -6.82
N SER A 76 -14.18 6.91 -7.44
CA SER A 76 -15.49 7.50 -7.23
C SER A 76 -16.29 6.91 -6.05
N GLN A 77 -15.80 5.78 -5.49
CA GLN A 77 -16.42 5.14 -4.32
C GLN A 77 -16.10 5.89 -3.03
N SER A 78 -16.78 5.55 -1.93
CA SER A 78 -16.44 6.09 -0.60
C SER A 78 -15.00 5.80 -0.20
N ASN A 79 -14.32 6.77 0.40
CA ASN A 79 -13.00 6.60 1.00
C ASN A 79 -12.99 5.52 2.10
N VAL A 80 -14.13 5.28 2.76
CA VAL A 80 -14.29 4.16 3.71
C VAL A 80 -14.16 2.82 2.98
N THR A 81 -14.81 2.67 1.82
CA THR A 81 -14.71 1.45 1.01
C THR A 81 -13.29 1.23 0.50
N THR A 82 -12.63 2.29 0.03
CA THR A 82 -11.22 2.24 -0.38
C THR A 82 -10.31 1.86 0.79
N ALA A 83 -10.56 2.40 1.98
CA ALA A 83 -9.79 2.04 3.18
C ALA A 83 -9.93 0.56 3.56
N GLN A 84 -11.12 -0.04 3.39
CA GLN A 84 -11.33 -1.48 3.61
C GLN A 84 -10.59 -2.34 2.57
N GLN A 85 -10.56 -1.89 1.32
CA GLN A 85 -9.79 -2.53 0.27
C GLN A 85 -8.28 -2.40 0.54
N LEU A 86 -7.82 -1.21 0.96
CA LEU A 86 -6.43 -0.97 1.36
C LEU A 86 -6.00 -1.90 2.50
N ALA A 87 -6.86 -2.11 3.50
CA ALA A 87 -6.58 -3.07 4.58
C ALA A 87 -6.31 -4.48 4.04
N THR A 88 -7.08 -4.92 3.02
CA THR A 88 -6.87 -6.21 2.37
C THR A 88 -5.58 -6.23 1.55
N GLU A 89 -5.29 -5.14 0.85
CA GLU A 89 -4.09 -4.99 0.02
C GLU A 89 -2.82 -5.00 0.86
N VAL A 90 -2.79 -4.28 1.99
CA VAL A 90 -1.68 -4.33 2.94
C VAL A 90 -1.40 -5.75 3.42
N GLN A 91 -2.46 -6.52 3.78
CA GLN A 91 -2.28 -7.92 4.19
C GLN A 91 -1.76 -8.80 3.06
N ARG A 92 -2.16 -8.54 1.81
CA ARG A 92 -1.65 -9.23 0.63
C ARG A 92 -0.15 -8.97 0.45
N VAL A 93 0.27 -7.70 0.56
CA VAL A 93 1.69 -7.29 0.43
C VAL A 93 2.54 -7.91 1.54
N LEU A 94 2.10 -7.81 2.80
CA LEU A 94 2.81 -8.40 3.94
C LEU A 94 3.00 -9.91 3.76
N LYS A 95 1.95 -10.61 3.30
CA LYS A 95 2.03 -12.06 3.03
C LYS A 95 2.97 -12.38 1.87
N ALA A 96 2.99 -11.55 0.82
CA ALA A 96 3.81 -11.78 -0.37
C ALA A 96 5.30 -11.53 -0.11
N THR A 97 5.62 -10.53 0.71
CA THR A 97 6.99 -10.10 1.01
C THR A 97 7.57 -10.77 2.25
N GLY A 98 6.71 -11.22 3.17
CA GLY A 98 7.15 -11.71 4.48
C GLY A 98 7.50 -10.58 5.46
N ALA A 99 7.28 -9.32 5.08
CA ALA A 99 7.48 -8.16 5.94
C ALA A 99 6.44 -8.12 7.07
N SER A 100 6.79 -7.47 8.18
CA SER A 100 5.87 -7.25 9.31
C SER A 100 5.08 -5.95 9.22
N LYS A 101 5.60 -4.98 8.48
CA LYS A 101 5.00 -3.67 8.24
C LYS A 101 5.17 -3.24 6.79
N VAL A 102 4.36 -2.29 6.36
CA VAL A 102 4.46 -1.59 5.08
C VAL A 102 4.62 -0.10 5.34
N ASP A 103 5.09 0.63 4.32
CA ASP A 103 4.97 2.08 4.27
C ASP A 103 3.83 2.46 3.32
N LEU A 104 3.05 3.47 3.67
CA LEU A 104 1.99 4.01 2.84
C LEU A 104 2.44 5.32 2.21
N VAL A 105 2.50 5.36 0.89
CA VAL A 105 2.77 6.58 0.13
C VAL A 105 1.51 6.96 -0.64
N THR A 106 0.95 8.12 -0.32
CA THR A 106 -0.37 8.53 -0.82
C THR A 106 -0.30 9.86 -1.56
N HIS A 107 -1.18 10.04 -2.55
CA HIS A 107 -1.35 11.30 -3.24
C HIS A 107 -2.80 11.79 -3.12
N SER A 108 -2.96 13.09 -2.86
CA SER A 108 -4.27 13.76 -2.95
C SER A 108 -5.34 13.08 -2.07
N MET A 109 -6.49 12.74 -2.65
CA MET A 109 -7.60 12.03 -2.01
C MET A 109 -7.18 10.68 -1.40
N GLY A 110 -6.15 10.02 -1.94
CA GLY A 110 -5.66 8.75 -1.40
C GLY A 110 -5.25 8.83 0.08
N ALA A 111 -4.81 9.99 0.53
CA ALA A 111 -4.49 10.25 1.93
C ALA A 111 -5.70 10.05 2.86
N LEU A 112 -6.91 10.38 2.41
CA LEU A 112 -8.13 10.23 3.21
C LEU A 112 -8.45 8.75 3.49
N SER A 113 -8.38 7.92 2.45
CA SER A 113 -8.62 6.48 2.59
C SER A 113 -7.55 5.83 3.49
N ALA A 114 -6.28 6.19 3.31
CA ALA A 114 -5.19 5.66 4.10
C ALA A 114 -5.27 6.11 5.57
N ARG A 115 -5.59 7.37 5.84
CA ARG A 115 -5.81 7.86 7.21
C ARG A 115 -7.01 7.19 7.87
N TYR A 116 -8.09 6.93 7.09
CA TYR A 116 -9.23 6.18 7.63
C TYR A 116 -8.83 4.75 8.00
N TYR A 117 -8.02 4.08 7.17
CA TYR A 117 -7.46 2.76 7.48
C TYR A 117 -6.64 2.79 8.77
N LEU A 118 -5.71 3.74 8.89
CA LEU A 118 -4.86 3.88 10.07
C LEU A 118 -5.68 4.10 11.34
N LYS A 119 -6.65 5.03 11.29
CA LYS A 119 -7.39 5.47 12.48
C LYS A 119 -8.50 4.51 12.90
N ASN A 120 -9.22 3.92 11.93
CA ASN A 120 -10.49 3.23 12.21
C ASN A 120 -10.46 1.73 11.93
N LEU A 121 -9.48 1.22 11.17
CA LEU A 121 -9.42 -0.18 10.76
C LEU A 121 -8.19 -0.93 11.29
N GLY A 122 -7.50 -0.35 12.26
CA GLY A 122 -6.34 -0.98 12.93
C GLY A 122 -5.06 -0.97 12.10
N GLY A 123 -4.96 -0.10 11.08
CA GLY A 123 -3.81 0.00 10.19
C GLY A 123 -2.49 0.32 10.90
N THR A 124 -2.55 1.00 12.04
CA THR A 124 -1.35 1.36 12.82
C THR A 124 -0.54 0.16 13.31
N ALA A 125 -1.13 -1.03 13.34
CA ALA A 125 -0.40 -2.26 13.67
C ALA A 125 0.49 -2.76 12.52
N TYR A 126 0.22 -2.33 11.28
CA TYR A 126 0.82 -2.87 10.06
C TYR A 126 1.59 -1.84 9.25
N VAL A 127 1.53 -0.57 9.63
CA VAL A 127 2.18 0.54 8.92
C VAL A 127 3.29 1.10 9.79
N ASP A 128 4.45 1.40 9.18
CA ASP A 128 5.58 2.05 9.84
C ASP A 128 5.57 3.54 9.52
N ASP A 129 5.59 3.87 8.24
CA ASP A 129 5.59 5.25 7.78
C ASP A 129 4.36 5.57 6.92
N PHE A 130 3.81 6.77 7.10
CA PHE A 130 2.73 7.31 6.29
C PHE A 130 3.15 8.63 5.65
N VAL A 131 3.06 8.68 4.32
CA VAL A 131 3.35 9.86 3.50
C VAL A 131 2.09 10.37 2.84
N SER A 132 1.82 11.65 3.01
CA SER A 132 0.73 12.40 2.37
C SER A 132 1.35 13.42 1.39
N ALA A 133 1.47 13.08 0.11
CA ALA A 133 1.90 14.00 -0.93
C ALA A 133 0.69 14.76 -1.48
N ALA A 134 0.65 16.07 -1.33
CA ALA A 134 -0.50 16.93 -1.64
C ALA A 134 -1.84 16.38 -1.12
N GLY A 135 -1.83 15.76 0.07
CA GLY A 135 -3.01 15.10 0.64
C GLY A 135 -4.11 16.09 0.99
N VAL A 136 -5.35 15.73 0.70
CA VAL A 136 -6.54 16.55 1.01
C VAL A 136 -6.93 16.39 2.48
N ASN A 137 -5.97 16.56 3.40
CA ASN A 137 -6.12 16.15 4.81
C ASN A 137 -7.28 16.84 5.54
N HIS A 138 -7.56 18.10 5.21
CA HIS A 138 -8.67 18.87 5.77
C HIS A 138 -9.73 19.27 4.74
N GLY A 139 -9.69 18.62 3.57
CA GLY A 139 -10.64 18.82 2.48
C GLY A 139 -10.27 19.95 1.54
N THR A 140 -11.03 20.10 0.48
CA THR A 140 -10.89 21.22 -0.47
C THR A 140 -12.26 21.69 -0.95
N THR A 141 -12.42 23.01 -1.09
CA THR A 141 -13.64 23.58 -1.68
C THR A 141 -13.74 23.29 -3.17
N THR A 142 -12.63 22.98 -3.83
CA THR A 142 -12.59 22.55 -5.23
C THR A 142 -13.43 21.30 -5.47
N ALA A 143 -13.60 20.42 -4.47
CA ALA A 143 -14.45 19.22 -4.57
C ALA A 143 -15.95 19.53 -4.82
N SER A 144 -16.37 20.80 -4.72
CA SER A 144 -17.77 21.21 -4.96
C SER A 144 -18.30 20.82 -6.35
N TRP A 145 -17.44 20.77 -7.37
CA TRP A 145 -17.84 20.44 -8.74
C TRP A 145 -18.27 18.96 -8.91
N CYS A 146 -17.80 18.05 -8.03
CA CYS A 146 -18.08 16.61 -8.12
C CYS A 146 -18.81 16.03 -6.90
N SER A 147 -18.95 16.79 -5.81
CA SER A 147 -19.52 16.32 -4.54
C SER A 147 -20.97 15.85 -4.63
N TRP A 148 -21.72 16.27 -5.64
CA TRP A 148 -23.09 15.85 -5.92
C TRP A 148 -23.16 14.58 -6.79
N LEU A 149 -22.04 14.15 -7.40
CA LEU A 149 -21.95 12.98 -8.28
C LEU A 149 -21.31 11.78 -7.59
N TYR A 150 -20.23 12.03 -6.84
CA TYR A 150 -19.40 10.96 -6.30
C TYR A 150 -19.27 11.05 -4.79
N THR A 151 -19.42 9.93 -4.12
CA THR A 151 -19.29 9.84 -2.65
C THR A 151 -17.92 10.29 -2.18
N SER A 152 -16.85 9.88 -2.87
CA SER A 152 -15.47 10.30 -2.54
C SER A 152 -15.29 11.81 -2.56
N CYS A 153 -15.88 12.50 -3.55
CA CYS A 153 -15.85 13.95 -3.64
C CYS A 153 -16.65 14.62 -2.52
N ALA A 154 -17.83 14.07 -2.19
CA ALA A 154 -18.64 14.57 -1.08
C ALA A 154 -17.88 14.44 0.26
N GLU A 155 -17.18 13.35 0.46
CA GLU A 155 -16.32 13.11 1.63
C GLU A 155 -15.12 14.05 1.66
N MET A 156 -14.52 14.37 0.51
CA MET A 156 -13.36 15.24 0.35
C MET A 156 -13.72 16.74 0.47
N TYR A 157 -14.99 17.10 0.34
CA TYR A 157 -15.42 18.50 0.43
C TYR A 157 -15.20 19.04 1.85
N THR A 158 -14.64 20.24 1.94
CA THR A 158 -14.35 20.91 3.23
C THR A 158 -15.58 20.97 4.13
N GLY A 159 -15.43 20.54 5.37
CA GLY A 159 -16.51 20.52 6.37
C GLY A 159 -17.46 19.33 6.24
N SER A 160 -17.19 18.36 5.38
CA SER A 160 -17.99 17.11 5.32
C SER A 160 -17.99 16.39 6.67
N SER A 161 -19.05 15.62 6.93
CA SER A 161 -19.13 14.78 8.13
C SER A 161 -18.02 13.74 8.19
N PHE A 162 -17.56 13.23 7.04
CA PHE A 162 -16.45 12.32 6.93
C PHE A 162 -15.15 12.97 7.44
N LEU A 163 -14.79 14.16 6.94
CA LEU A 163 -13.60 14.90 7.37
C LEU A 163 -13.69 15.31 8.84
N THR A 164 -14.86 15.76 9.29
CA THR A 164 -15.08 16.11 10.68
C THR A 164 -14.79 14.93 11.61
N ALA A 165 -15.25 13.74 11.25
CA ALA A 165 -14.98 12.52 12.01
C ALA A 165 -13.52 12.08 11.90
N LEU A 166 -12.94 12.13 10.69
CA LEU A 166 -11.55 11.72 10.45
C LEU A 166 -10.55 12.58 11.19
N ASN A 167 -10.79 13.89 11.25
CA ASN A 167 -9.90 14.88 11.90
C ASN A 167 -10.22 15.09 13.39
N SER A 168 -11.24 14.41 13.93
CA SER A 168 -11.58 14.53 15.36
C SER A 168 -10.53 13.84 16.25
N GLY A 169 -10.00 14.55 17.24
CA GLY A 169 -8.99 14.03 18.16
C GLY A 169 -7.61 13.88 17.51
N ASP A 170 -6.97 12.72 17.71
CA ASP A 170 -5.63 12.46 17.16
C ASP A 170 -5.71 12.17 15.65
N GLU A 171 -5.05 12.99 14.85
CA GLU A 171 -4.98 12.84 13.40
C GLU A 171 -3.85 11.92 12.94
N THR A 172 -2.90 11.63 13.83
CA THR A 172 -1.69 10.84 13.60
C THR A 172 -1.55 9.70 14.63
N PRO A 173 -2.55 8.80 14.72
CA PRO A 173 -2.63 7.82 15.80
C PRO A 173 -1.52 6.77 15.74
N GLY A 174 -1.21 6.22 16.93
CA GLY A 174 -0.31 5.08 17.07
C GLY A 174 1.17 5.44 17.07
N SER A 175 2.00 4.48 16.68
CA SER A 175 3.46 4.63 16.58
C SER A 175 3.96 4.78 15.14
N VAL A 176 3.06 5.10 14.23
CA VAL A 176 3.38 5.37 12.82
C VAL A 176 4.08 6.71 12.73
N SER A 177 5.13 6.83 11.92
CA SER A 177 5.72 8.13 11.56
C SER A 177 4.87 8.76 10.45
N TYR A 178 4.54 10.04 10.60
CA TYR A 178 3.69 10.74 9.63
C TYR A 178 4.44 11.90 9.00
N ALA A 179 4.37 12.00 7.65
CA ALA A 179 4.84 13.17 6.91
C ALA A 179 3.78 13.65 5.93
N SER A 180 3.70 14.98 5.77
CA SER A 180 2.89 15.62 4.74
C SER A 180 3.76 16.59 3.94
N TYR A 181 3.83 16.36 2.63
CA TYR A 181 4.52 17.19 1.66
C TYR A 181 3.48 18.02 0.92
N TRP A 182 3.63 19.34 0.96
CA TRP A 182 2.65 20.27 0.42
C TRP A 182 3.31 21.41 -0.35
N SER A 183 2.59 21.98 -1.30
CA SER A 183 3.05 23.07 -2.17
C SER A 183 2.19 24.31 -1.95
N ASN A 184 2.82 25.48 -1.97
CA ASN A 184 2.15 26.76 -1.95
C ASN A 184 1.61 27.22 -3.32
N CYS A 185 1.75 26.35 -4.33
CA CYS A 185 1.24 26.52 -5.70
C CYS A 185 0.30 25.39 -6.11
N ASP A 186 -0.24 24.66 -5.14
CA ASP A 186 -1.17 23.56 -5.43
C ASP A 186 -2.48 24.13 -6.03
N ASP A 187 -2.77 23.75 -7.27
CA ASP A 187 -3.90 24.29 -8.06
C ASP A 187 -5.22 23.51 -7.84
N ALA A 188 -5.21 22.45 -7.04
CA ALA A 188 -6.38 21.66 -6.69
C ALA A 188 -6.82 21.83 -5.24
N LEU A 189 -5.90 22.15 -4.34
CA LEU A 189 -6.21 22.38 -2.92
C LEU A 189 -6.54 23.85 -2.64
N THR A 190 -7.66 24.07 -1.99
CA THR A 190 -8.07 25.42 -1.59
C THR A 190 -8.63 25.40 -0.16
N PRO A 191 -7.90 26.01 0.82
CA PRO A 191 -6.54 26.56 0.69
C PRO A 191 -5.47 25.46 0.60
N ASP A 192 -4.25 25.78 0.07
CA ASP A 192 -3.12 24.85 -0.07
C ASP A 192 -2.72 24.22 1.26
N THR A 193 -2.80 25.01 2.35
CA THR A 193 -2.51 24.58 3.71
C THR A 193 -3.44 23.49 4.24
N THR A 194 -4.49 23.12 3.51
CA THR A 194 -5.36 21.98 3.85
C THR A 194 -4.62 20.63 3.80
N ALA A 195 -3.46 20.60 3.13
CA ALA A 195 -2.57 19.44 3.11
C ALA A 195 -1.79 19.27 4.42
N ILE A 196 -1.62 20.28 5.24
CA ILE A 196 -0.94 20.19 6.53
C ILE A 196 -1.71 19.20 7.42
N LEU A 197 -0.98 18.26 8.06
CA LEU A 197 -1.54 17.23 8.92
C LEU A 197 -1.04 17.46 10.37
N ASN A 198 -1.95 17.59 11.31
CA ASN A 198 -1.59 17.83 12.71
C ASN A 198 -0.88 16.61 13.30
N GLY A 199 0.27 16.85 13.94
CA GLY A 199 1.11 15.80 14.51
C GLY A 199 2.12 15.18 13.54
N ALA A 200 2.04 15.48 12.24
CA ALA A 200 2.98 15.02 11.23
C ALA A 200 4.19 15.95 11.06
N THR A 201 5.25 15.45 10.45
CA THR A 201 6.30 16.26 9.84
C THR A 201 5.73 16.91 8.58
N ASN A 202 5.49 18.24 8.62
CA ASN A 202 4.93 18.97 7.48
C ASN A 202 6.05 19.69 6.73
N VAL A 203 6.20 19.40 5.44
CA VAL A 203 7.26 19.94 4.58
C VAL A 203 6.64 20.71 3.42
N GLU A 204 6.97 21.98 3.31
CA GLU A 204 6.69 22.78 2.12
C GLU A 204 7.76 22.51 1.07
N VAL A 205 7.35 21.98 -0.07
CA VAL A 205 8.28 21.54 -1.15
C VAL A 205 8.51 22.62 -2.23
N GLY A 206 8.01 23.82 -2.00
CA GLY A 206 8.07 24.90 -2.98
C GLY A 206 6.88 24.89 -3.95
N CYS A 207 7.04 25.55 -5.10
CA CYS A 207 5.97 25.74 -6.07
C CYS A 207 5.90 24.55 -7.03
N ILE A 208 5.06 23.57 -6.72
CA ILE A 208 4.80 22.36 -7.52
C ILE A 208 3.28 22.25 -7.71
N SER A 209 2.81 21.95 -8.92
CA SER A 209 1.38 21.72 -9.19
C SER A 209 0.87 20.45 -8.49
N HIS A 210 -0.44 20.38 -8.28
CA HIS A 210 -1.05 19.21 -7.63
C HIS A 210 -0.72 17.89 -8.32
N THR A 211 -0.79 17.86 -9.64
CA THR A 211 -0.56 16.67 -10.45
C THR A 211 0.92 16.30 -10.61
N ASP A 212 1.83 17.26 -10.39
CA ASP A 212 3.26 16.98 -10.47
C ASP A 212 3.83 16.46 -9.14
N MET A 213 3.10 16.62 -8.03
CA MET A 213 3.57 16.30 -6.69
C MET A 213 4.08 14.86 -6.54
N ASN A 214 3.43 13.90 -7.17
CA ASN A 214 3.82 12.48 -7.13
C ASN A 214 4.67 12.03 -8.33
N ASN A 215 5.20 12.98 -9.11
CA ASN A 215 6.13 12.78 -10.22
C ASN A 215 7.42 13.60 -10.05
N ASP A 216 7.42 14.59 -9.15
CA ASP A 216 8.60 15.43 -8.90
C ASP A 216 9.71 14.65 -8.21
N TYR A 217 10.92 14.70 -8.80
CA TYR A 217 12.08 13.97 -8.28
C TYR A 217 12.60 14.54 -6.96
N GLY A 218 12.47 15.84 -6.74
CA GLY A 218 12.89 16.49 -5.48
C GLY A 218 11.98 16.09 -4.30
N VAL A 219 10.68 15.92 -4.57
CA VAL A 219 9.72 15.37 -3.59
C VAL A 219 10.01 13.88 -3.36
N TYR A 220 10.23 13.11 -4.44
CA TYR A 220 10.65 11.70 -4.34
C TYR A 220 11.83 11.52 -3.38
N GLN A 221 12.92 12.29 -3.56
CA GLN A 221 14.12 12.17 -2.72
C GLN A 221 13.84 12.40 -1.23
N GLN A 222 12.94 13.32 -0.91
CA GLN A 222 12.53 13.59 0.47
C GLN A 222 11.66 12.46 1.03
N VAL A 223 10.70 11.98 0.24
CA VAL A 223 9.85 10.82 0.59
C VAL A 223 10.71 9.57 0.81
N ARG A 224 11.61 9.28 -0.14
CA ARG A 224 12.55 8.16 -0.02
C ARG A 224 13.36 8.20 1.28
N THR A 225 13.83 9.38 1.65
CA THR A 225 14.61 9.56 2.89
C THR A 225 13.76 9.33 4.15
N PHE A 226 12.47 9.59 4.05
CA PHE A 226 11.53 9.43 5.17
C PHE A 226 11.14 7.96 5.39
N VAL A 227 10.97 7.16 4.32
CA VAL A 227 10.54 5.74 4.36
C VAL A 227 11.72 4.74 4.39
N GLN A 228 12.88 5.14 4.87
CA GLN A 228 14.09 4.29 4.95
C GLN A 228 14.36 3.76 6.35
#